data_dab9ed5bf1de929031ef6ad280918d04
#
_entry.id   dab9ed5bf1de929031ef6ad280918d04
#
_cell.length_a   1.000
_cell.length_b   1.000
_cell.length_c   1.000
_cell.angle_alpha   90.00
_cell.angle_beta   90.00
_cell.angle_gamma   90.00
#
_symmetry.space_group_name_H-M   'P 1'
#
loop_
_entity.id
_entity.type
_entity.pdbx_description
1 polymer ?
#
loop_
_entity_poly.entity_id
_entity_poly.type
_entity_poly.pdbx_seq_one_letter_code
_entity_poly.pdbx_strand_id
1 'polypeptide(L)'
;VLPEDVRLSPHVYLATNSLQGPWWILSWPERVPGADEVLPPEPPAYRVLTGVVDGFGRTLAFHRAAEGDVAGAVTGVMDGAGRRFHLVLTTQAQRAEEARKPHTASLSSPDSPCPLSAPSFPDTLPAGTEYGADNGIRLEAVWLTHDPAYPDEQPTAPLARYTYTAGGELRAVYDRSGMQVRGFTYDAEHAGRMVAHHYAGRPESCYRYDDTGRVTEQVNPEGLDYRFEYGESRVIITDSLNRREVLYTEGEGGLKRVVKKEHADGSITRSEYDEAGRLKAQTDAAGRRTEYRLHMASGKLTSVILPDGRTVRYGYNSQRQVTSVTYPDGLRSSREYDE
;
A
#
# COMPACT_ATOMS: atom_id res chain seq x y z
N VAL A 1 -6.38 -18.30 -9.32
CA VAL A 1 -7.36 -18.50 -10.40
C VAL A 1 -8.46 -17.46 -10.21
N LEU A 2 -8.78 -16.72 -11.27
CA LEU A 2 -9.89 -15.74 -11.23
C LEU A 2 -11.23 -16.47 -11.12
N PRO A 3 -12.18 -15.96 -10.35
CA PRO A 3 -13.56 -16.46 -10.34
C PRO A 3 -14.12 -16.52 -11.78
N GLU A 4 -14.97 -17.50 -12.05
CA GLU A 4 -15.43 -17.78 -13.42
C GLU A 4 -16.28 -16.64 -13.98
N ASP A 5 -17.11 -16.03 -13.15
CA ASP A 5 -17.92 -14.84 -13.45
C ASP A 5 -17.05 -13.64 -13.87
N VAL A 6 -15.92 -13.42 -13.21
CA VAL A 6 -14.95 -12.36 -13.56
C VAL A 6 -14.24 -12.68 -14.87
N ARG A 7 -13.85 -13.94 -15.08
CA ARG A 7 -13.11 -14.37 -16.27
C ARG A 7 -13.93 -14.31 -17.55
N LEU A 8 -15.22 -14.56 -17.46
CA LEU A 8 -16.13 -14.66 -18.61
C LEU A 8 -16.91 -13.36 -18.86
N SER A 9 -16.84 -12.38 -17.98
CA SER A 9 -17.55 -11.11 -18.16
C SER A 9 -16.87 -10.21 -19.18
N PRO A 10 -17.57 -9.77 -20.24
CA PRO A 10 -17.03 -8.82 -21.23
C PRO A 10 -16.88 -7.41 -20.66
N HIS A 11 -17.35 -7.14 -19.46
CA HIS A 11 -17.40 -5.81 -18.83
C HIS A 11 -16.38 -5.64 -17.72
N VAL A 12 -15.60 -6.68 -17.40
CA VAL A 12 -14.57 -6.66 -16.36
C VAL A 12 -13.20 -6.43 -16.98
N TYR A 13 -12.48 -5.45 -16.46
CA TYR A 13 -11.09 -5.21 -16.77
C TYR A 13 -10.21 -5.62 -15.60
N LEU A 14 -9.08 -6.21 -15.91
CA LEU A 14 -8.07 -6.58 -14.94
C LEU A 14 -6.85 -5.70 -15.14
N ALA A 15 -6.41 -5.04 -14.09
CA ALA A 15 -5.18 -4.28 -14.06
C ALA A 15 -4.19 -4.89 -13.06
N THR A 16 -2.91 -4.82 -13.36
CA THR A 16 -1.84 -5.25 -12.46
C THR A 16 -0.56 -4.51 -12.80
N ASN A 17 0.25 -4.23 -11.79
CA ASN A 17 1.61 -3.71 -11.97
C ASN A 17 2.65 -4.84 -12.04
N SER A 18 2.24 -6.09 -11.86
CA SER A 18 3.10 -7.27 -11.91
C SER A 18 2.33 -8.47 -12.41
N LEU A 19 2.94 -9.27 -13.27
CA LEU A 19 2.38 -10.56 -13.68
C LEU A 19 2.20 -11.56 -12.52
N GLN A 20 2.72 -11.25 -11.35
CA GLN A 20 2.54 -12.04 -10.12
C GLN A 20 1.32 -11.61 -9.30
N GLY A 21 0.61 -10.57 -9.76
CA GLY A 21 -0.50 -9.96 -9.01
C GLY A 21 -0.03 -9.05 -7.87
N PRO A 22 -0.94 -8.48 -7.08
CA PRO A 22 -2.38 -8.71 -7.21
C PRO A 22 -2.97 -8.14 -8.49
N TRP A 23 -4.15 -8.61 -8.87
CA TRP A 23 -4.94 -8.05 -9.96
C TRP A 23 -6.08 -7.23 -9.38
N TRP A 24 -6.21 -5.99 -9.85
CA TRP A 24 -7.33 -5.11 -9.56
C TRP A 24 -8.45 -5.39 -10.54
N ILE A 25 -9.63 -5.65 -10.01
CA ILE A 25 -10.85 -5.92 -10.77
C ILE A 25 -11.59 -4.60 -10.94
N LEU A 26 -11.73 -4.17 -12.18
CA LEU A 26 -12.42 -2.94 -12.57
C LEU A 26 -13.67 -3.33 -13.33
N SER A 27 -14.83 -3.02 -12.80
CA SER A 27 -16.12 -3.31 -13.45
C SER A 27 -17.11 -2.18 -13.25
N TRP A 28 -18.24 -2.28 -13.94
CA TRP A 28 -19.38 -1.46 -13.56
C TRP A 28 -19.89 -1.92 -12.19
N PRO A 29 -20.30 -0.97 -11.34
CA PRO A 29 -21.01 -1.32 -10.12
C PRO A 29 -22.34 -1.99 -10.49
N GLU A 30 -22.74 -2.97 -9.71
CA GLU A 30 -24.08 -3.51 -9.82
C GLU A 30 -25.10 -2.40 -9.57
N ARG A 31 -26.00 -2.22 -10.51
CA ARG A 31 -27.11 -1.28 -10.40
C ARG A 31 -28.43 -2.06 -10.28
N VAL A 32 -29.17 -1.79 -9.25
CA VAL A 32 -30.57 -2.26 -9.15
C VAL A 32 -31.43 -1.23 -9.86
N PRO A 33 -32.16 -1.59 -10.95
CA PRO A 33 -33.04 -0.67 -11.61
C PRO A 33 -34.11 -0.16 -10.62
N GLY A 34 -34.41 1.13 -10.68
CA GLY A 34 -35.50 1.72 -9.92
C GLY A 34 -36.86 1.12 -10.38
N ALA A 35 -37.86 1.12 -9.50
CA ALA A 35 -39.19 0.55 -9.79
C ALA A 35 -39.89 1.15 -11.03
N ASP A 36 -39.50 2.35 -11.44
CA ASP A 36 -40.06 3.11 -12.56
C ASP A 36 -39.17 3.04 -13.83
N GLU A 37 -38.05 2.33 -13.82
CA GLU A 37 -37.21 2.19 -14.99
C GLU A 37 -37.65 1.12 -15.94
N VAL A 38 -38.09 1.52 -17.14
CA VAL A 38 -38.60 0.62 -18.18
C VAL A 38 -37.49 -0.07 -18.97
N LEU A 39 -36.28 0.51 -18.97
CA LEU A 39 -35.08 -0.05 -19.60
C LEU A 39 -33.89 0.07 -18.64
N PRO A 40 -32.96 -0.92 -18.64
CA PRO A 40 -31.73 -0.73 -17.90
C PRO A 40 -31.03 0.51 -18.45
N PRO A 41 -30.62 1.46 -17.57
CA PRO A 41 -29.93 2.65 -17.99
C PRO A 41 -28.61 2.27 -18.66
N GLU A 42 -28.12 3.14 -19.53
CA GLU A 42 -26.78 2.98 -20.11
C GLU A 42 -25.75 2.88 -18.99
N PRO A 43 -24.85 1.90 -19.05
CA PRO A 43 -23.80 1.79 -18.06
C PRO A 43 -22.89 3.04 -18.13
N PRO A 44 -22.36 3.51 -16.99
CA PRO A 44 -21.52 4.68 -16.97
C PRO A 44 -20.27 4.48 -17.83
N ALA A 45 -19.76 5.56 -18.42
CA ALA A 45 -18.59 5.54 -19.31
C ALA A 45 -17.29 5.13 -18.60
N TYR A 46 -17.30 4.99 -17.29
CA TYR A 46 -16.14 4.63 -16.48
C TYR A 46 -16.32 3.29 -15.76
N ARG A 47 -15.20 2.72 -15.31
CA ARG A 47 -15.14 1.54 -14.45
C ARG A 47 -14.60 1.94 -13.09
N VAL A 48 -15.00 1.23 -12.06
CA VAL A 48 -14.52 1.41 -10.68
C VAL A 48 -13.84 0.15 -10.19
N LEU A 49 -12.94 0.30 -9.23
CA LEU A 49 -12.34 -0.82 -8.54
C LEU A 49 -13.41 -1.52 -7.69
N THR A 50 -13.78 -2.74 -8.07
CA THR A 50 -14.79 -3.56 -7.39
C THR A 50 -14.17 -4.70 -6.59
N GLY A 51 -12.88 -4.99 -6.81
CA GLY A 51 -12.20 -6.01 -6.04
C GLY A 51 -10.72 -6.12 -6.35
N VAL A 52 -10.07 -6.96 -5.58
CA VAL A 52 -8.68 -7.38 -5.77
C VAL A 52 -8.61 -8.89 -5.62
N VAL A 53 -7.81 -9.55 -6.45
CA VAL A 53 -7.50 -10.97 -6.33
C VAL A 53 -6.00 -11.19 -6.37
N ASP A 54 -5.47 -12.00 -5.46
CA ASP A 54 -4.06 -12.34 -5.46
C ASP A 54 -3.74 -13.60 -6.31
N GLY A 55 -2.47 -13.95 -6.40
CA GLY A 55 -1.99 -15.10 -7.16
C GLY A 55 -2.48 -16.46 -6.65
N PHE A 56 -3.07 -16.49 -5.45
CA PHE A 56 -3.63 -17.70 -4.83
C PHE A 56 -5.16 -17.77 -4.94
N GLY A 57 -5.78 -16.78 -5.58
CA GLY A 57 -7.23 -16.71 -5.71
C GLY A 57 -7.95 -16.10 -4.50
N ARG A 58 -7.23 -15.57 -3.49
CA ARG A 58 -7.85 -14.86 -2.38
C ARG A 58 -8.36 -13.51 -2.85
N THR A 59 -9.58 -13.18 -2.50
CA THR A 59 -10.30 -12.02 -3.02
C THR A 59 -10.60 -11.00 -1.92
N LEU A 60 -10.66 -9.74 -2.34
CA LEU A 60 -11.33 -8.66 -1.61
C LEU A 60 -12.39 -8.09 -2.55
N ALA A 61 -13.64 -7.99 -2.09
CA ALA A 61 -14.72 -7.28 -2.79
C ALA A 61 -15.00 -5.96 -2.10
N PHE A 62 -15.24 -4.91 -2.89
CA PHE A 62 -15.45 -3.54 -2.40
C PHE A 62 -16.89 -3.12 -2.63
N HIS A 63 -17.52 -2.59 -1.57
CA HIS A 63 -18.82 -1.96 -1.59
C HIS A 63 -18.66 -0.46 -1.43
N ARG A 64 -19.44 0.31 -2.19
CA ARG A 64 -19.33 1.78 -2.21
C ARG A 64 -20.62 2.43 -1.71
N ALA A 65 -20.48 3.63 -1.16
CA ALA A 65 -21.64 4.42 -0.82
C ALA A 65 -22.41 4.81 -2.09
N ALA A 66 -23.72 4.57 -2.08
CA ALA A 66 -24.60 4.89 -3.19
C ALA A 66 -24.88 6.40 -3.28
N GLU A 67 -25.03 7.05 -2.13
CA GLU A 67 -25.47 8.44 -1.99
C GLU A 67 -24.86 9.10 -0.76
N GLY A 68 -25.17 10.39 -0.55
CA GLY A 68 -24.65 11.17 0.57
C GLY A 68 -23.27 11.76 0.31
N ASP A 69 -22.69 12.34 1.37
CA ASP A 69 -21.43 13.13 1.32
C ASP A 69 -20.22 12.32 0.89
N VAL A 70 -20.28 11.00 0.98
CA VAL A 70 -19.20 10.07 0.61
C VAL A 70 -19.59 9.16 -0.56
N ALA A 71 -20.57 9.59 -1.36
CA ALA A 71 -21.03 8.83 -2.53
C ALA A 71 -19.86 8.42 -3.43
N GLY A 72 -19.83 7.16 -3.87
CA GLY A 72 -18.78 6.58 -4.69
C GLY A 72 -17.54 6.11 -3.90
N ALA A 73 -17.35 6.50 -2.64
CA ALA A 73 -16.25 6.02 -1.82
C ALA A 73 -16.50 4.59 -1.32
N VAL A 74 -15.43 3.83 -1.08
CA VAL A 74 -15.51 2.47 -0.52
C VAL A 74 -15.89 2.55 0.95
N THR A 75 -17.03 2.01 1.32
CA THR A 75 -17.55 1.96 2.70
C THR A 75 -17.66 0.56 3.26
N GLY A 76 -17.50 -0.46 2.41
CA GLY A 76 -17.51 -1.86 2.83
C GLY A 76 -16.46 -2.68 2.09
N VAL A 77 -15.92 -3.67 2.78
CA VAL A 77 -15.00 -4.66 2.21
C VAL A 77 -15.42 -6.04 2.67
N MET A 78 -15.43 -7.00 1.76
CA MET A 78 -15.60 -8.41 2.09
C MET A 78 -14.37 -9.19 1.61
N ASP A 79 -13.80 -10.01 2.47
CA ASP A 79 -12.68 -10.88 2.08
C ASP A 79 -13.15 -12.26 1.60
N GLY A 80 -12.22 -13.05 1.07
CA GLY A 80 -12.49 -14.39 0.56
C GLY A 80 -12.92 -15.41 1.62
N ALA A 81 -12.79 -15.08 2.91
CA ALA A 81 -13.31 -15.87 4.02
C ALA A 81 -14.74 -15.49 4.42
N GLY A 82 -15.32 -14.49 3.74
CA GLY A 82 -16.67 -13.99 4.01
C GLY A 82 -16.77 -13.00 5.17
N ARG A 83 -15.62 -12.57 5.75
CA ARG A 83 -15.61 -11.52 6.77
C ARG A 83 -15.97 -10.19 6.13
N ARG A 84 -16.81 -9.41 6.82
CA ARG A 84 -17.28 -8.11 6.36
C ARG A 84 -16.73 -7.00 7.24
N PHE A 85 -16.18 -5.99 6.59
CA PHE A 85 -15.62 -4.81 7.22
C PHE A 85 -16.40 -3.58 6.77
N HIS A 86 -16.77 -2.74 7.73
CA HIS A 86 -17.36 -1.44 7.47
C HIS A 86 -16.31 -0.34 7.68
N LEU A 87 -16.18 0.52 6.67
CA LEU A 87 -15.27 1.67 6.67
C LEU A 87 -16.07 2.93 6.96
N VAL A 88 -15.87 3.50 8.13
CA VAL A 88 -16.44 4.81 8.48
C VAL A 88 -15.56 5.89 7.87
N LEU A 89 -16.16 6.76 7.08
CA LEU A 89 -15.47 7.85 6.39
C LEU A 89 -15.88 9.19 6.96
N THR A 90 -14.99 10.16 6.92
CA THR A 90 -15.24 11.55 7.32
C THR A 90 -14.87 12.50 6.19
N THR A 91 -15.71 13.53 5.99
CA THR A 91 -15.45 14.61 5.03
C THR A 91 -14.64 15.73 5.69
N GLN A 92 -14.11 16.64 4.88
CA GLN A 92 -13.41 17.83 5.38
C GLN A 92 -14.34 18.72 6.22
N ALA A 93 -15.61 18.87 5.82
CA ALA A 93 -16.58 19.67 6.55
C ALA A 93 -16.88 19.08 7.94
N GLN A 94 -17.07 17.76 8.04
CA GLN A 94 -17.30 17.05 9.30
C GLN A 94 -16.10 17.21 10.25
N ARG A 95 -14.87 17.05 9.75
CA ARG A 95 -13.66 17.25 10.57
C ARG A 95 -13.49 18.69 11.05
N ALA A 96 -13.83 19.67 10.20
CA ALA A 96 -13.78 21.08 10.58
C ALA A 96 -14.81 21.42 11.66
N GLU A 97 -15.99 20.78 11.60
CA GLU A 97 -17.01 20.92 12.64
C GLU A 97 -16.59 20.26 13.96
N GLU A 98 -16.04 19.06 13.89
CA GLU A 98 -15.54 18.32 15.07
C GLU A 98 -14.42 19.11 15.78
N ALA A 99 -13.51 19.71 15.03
CA ALA A 99 -12.44 20.54 15.58
C ALA A 99 -12.96 21.80 16.33
N ARG A 100 -14.20 22.21 16.09
CA ARG A 100 -14.85 23.36 16.79
C ARG A 100 -15.58 22.94 18.06
N LYS A 101 -15.87 21.64 18.24
CA LYS A 101 -16.55 21.14 19.44
C LYS A 101 -15.54 20.93 20.57
N PRO A 102 -15.81 21.31 21.82
CA PRO A 102 -14.97 20.96 22.96
C PRO A 102 -14.97 19.44 23.09
N HIS A 103 -13.77 18.84 23.29
CA HIS A 103 -13.51 17.42 23.31
C HIS A 103 -14.40 16.63 24.29
N THR A 104 -15.51 16.12 23.79
CA THR A 104 -16.18 14.97 24.35
C THR A 104 -16.07 13.88 23.29
N ALA A 105 -15.30 12.84 23.60
CA ALA A 105 -15.11 11.72 22.68
C ALA A 105 -16.45 11.03 22.43
N SER A 106 -17.09 11.36 21.31
CA SER A 106 -18.23 10.62 20.79
C SER A 106 -17.70 9.59 19.80
N LEU A 107 -17.78 8.34 20.18
CA LEU A 107 -17.63 7.21 19.25
C LEU A 107 -18.85 7.25 18.32
N SER A 108 -18.65 7.53 17.04
CA SER A 108 -19.70 7.29 16.05
C SER A 108 -20.09 5.82 16.09
N SER A 109 -21.35 5.56 16.43
CA SER A 109 -21.92 4.24 16.52
C SER A 109 -21.98 3.58 15.13
N PRO A 110 -21.82 2.24 15.02
CA PRO A 110 -21.95 1.51 13.77
C PRO A 110 -23.41 1.37 13.29
N ASP A 111 -24.33 2.19 13.76
CA ASP A 111 -25.78 2.12 13.48
C ASP A 111 -26.20 2.45 12.04
N SER A 112 -25.25 2.75 11.14
CA SER A 112 -25.50 2.69 9.71
C SER A 112 -25.36 1.23 9.29
N PRO A 113 -26.46 0.52 8.95
CA PRO A 113 -26.35 -0.84 8.42
C PRO A 113 -25.45 -0.79 7.19
N CYS A 114 -24.43 -1.64 7.16
CA CYS A 114 -23.66 -1.87 5.93
C CYS A 114 -24.70 -2.22 4.85
N PRO A 115 -24.95 -1.35 3.88
CA PRO A 115 -25.95 -1.64 2.87
C PRO A 115 -25.49 -2.84 2.07
N LEU A 116 -26.14 -3.98 2.28
CA LEU A 116 -26.01 -5.18 1.45
C LEU A 116 -26.77 -5.04 0.13
N SER A 117 -27.44 -3.90 -0.08
CA SER A 117 -28.05 -3.55 -1.35
C SER A 117 -26.97 -3.08 -2.32
N ALA A 118 -27.06 -3.55 -3.55
CA ALA A 118 -26.18 -3.10 -4.63
C ALA A 118 -26.14 -1.56 -4.67
N PRO A 119 -24.94 -0.96 -4.63
CA PRO A 119 -24.83 0.49 -4.59
C PRO A 119 -25.34 1.08 -5.91
N SER A 120 -26.22 2.08 -5.85
CA SER A 120 -26.43 2.96 -6.99
C SER A 120 -25.20 3.87 -7.13
N PHE A 121 -24.74 4.05 -8.35
CA PHE A 121 -23.62 4.94 -8.66
C PHE A 121 -24.15 6.21 -9.30
N PRO A 122 -23.53 7.36 -9.02
CA PRO A 122 -23.86 8.56 -9.76
C PRO A 122 -23.52 8.36 -11.25
N ASP A 123 -24.31 8.94 -12.13
CA ASP A 123 -24.10 8.89 -13.58
C ASP A 123 -22.78 9.57 -14.01
N THR A 124 -22.29 10.46 -13.17
CA THR A 124 -20.99 11.17 -13.33
C THR A 124 -20.14 10.96 -12.09
N LEU A 125 -18.81 10.94 -12.28
CA LEU A 125 -17.89 10.93 -11.15
C LEU A 125 -18.08 12.19 -10.30
N PRO A 126 -18.11 12.05 -8.94
CA PRO A 126 -18.12 13.23 -8.07
C PRO A 126 -16.93 14.14 -8.33
N ALA A 127 -17.11 15.44 -8.11
CA ALA A 127 -16.00 16.40 -8.17
C ALA A 127 -14.88 15.98 -7.22
N GLY A 128 -13.62 16.10 -7.67
CA GLY A 128 -12.44 15.66 -6.89
C GLY A 128 -12.04 14.21 -7.06
N THR A 129 -12.70 13.44 -7.96
CA THR A 129 -12.27 12.08 -8.34
C THR A 129 -11.30 12.06 -9.51
N GLU A 130 -10.89 13.21 -10.02
CA GLU A 130 -9.83 13.32 -11.01
C GLU A 130 -8.51 12.76 -10.45
N TYR A 131 -7.71 12.17 -11.33
CA TYR A 131 -6.44 11.56 -10.94
C TYR A 131 -5.54 12.57 -10.18
N GLY A 132 -5.18 12.21 -8.95
CA GLY A 132 -4.35 13.04 -8.08
C GLY A 132 -5.07 14.13 -7.29
N ALA A 133 -6.38 14.35 -7.53
CA ALA A 133 -7.15 15.30 -6.74
C ALA A 133 -7.54 14.71 -5.37
N ASP A 134 -7.32 15.48 -4.30
CA ASP A 134 -7.76 15.14 -2.94
C ASP A 134 -9.21 15.60 -2.74
N ASN A 135 -10.14 14.66 -2.62
CA ASN A 135 -11.56 14.95 -2.35
C ASN A 135 -11.86 15.27 -0.87
N GLY A 136 -10.83 15.30 -0.02
CA GLY A 136 -10.96 15.57 1.41
C GLY A 136 -11.62 14.47 2.24
N ILE A 137 -11.98 13.31 1.64
CA ILE A 137 -12.53 12.16 2.38
C ILE A 137 -11.39 11.41 3.06
N ARG A 138 -11.60 11.02 4.34
CA ARG A 138 -10.63 10.25 5.13
C ARG A 138 -11.31 9.07 5.82
N LEU A 139 -10.54 8.00 6.04
CA LEU A 139 -10.97 6.85 6.82
C LEU A 139 -10.91 7.16 8.32
N GLU A 140 -12.05 7.16 9.00
CA GLU A 140 -12.15 7.42 10.43
C GLU A 140 -12.05 6.16 11.27
N ALA A 141 -12.73 5.07 10.85
CA ALA A 141 -12.71 3.80 11.57
C ALA A 141 -12.92 2.60 10.66
N VAL A 142 -12.42 1.45 11.11
CA VAL A 142 -12.64 0.15 10.49
C VAL A 142 -13.34 -0.76 11.48
N TRP A 143 -14.52 -1.25 11.14
CA TRP A 143 -15.29 -2.20 11.92
C TRP A 143 -15.31 -3.57 11.26
N LEU A 144 -15.12 -4.64 12.03
CA LEU A 144 -15.42 -6.00 11.58
C LEU A 144 -16.90 -6.25 11.93
N THR A 145 -17.80 -6.11 10.97
CA THR A 145 -19.26 -6.20 11.18
C THR A 145 -19.80 -7.61 11.10
N HIS A 146 -19.07 -8.54 10.50
CA HIS A 146 -19.42 -9.94 10.44
C HIS A 146 -18.19 -10.82 10.28
N ASP A 147 -18.11 -11.87 11.09
CA ASP A 147 -17.13 -12.95 10.95
C ASP A 147 -17.88 -14.28 10.87
N PRO A 148 -17.77 -15.04 9.75
CA PRO A 148 -18.42 -16.35 9.64
C PRO A 148 -18.02 -17.38 10.69
N ALA A 149 -16.83 -17.22 11.29
CA ALA A 149 -16.37 -18.08 12.39
C ALA A 149 -17.08 -17.78 13.72
N TYR A 150 -17.62 -16.56 13.86
CA TYR A 150 -18.33 -16.07 15.05
C TYR A 150 -19.57 -15.29 14.65
N PRO A 151 -20.56 -15.92 14.00
CA PRO A 151 -21.69 -15.23 13.35
C PRO A 151 -22.61 -14.47 14.31
N ASP A 152 -22.66 -14.86 15.58
CA ASP A 152 -23.51 -14.25 16.59
C ASP A 152 -22.80 -13.13 17.39
N GLU A 153 -21.51 -12.93 17.16
CA GLU A 153 -20.76 -11.87 17.82
C GLU A 153 -21.01 -10.51 17.17
N GLN A 154 -21.38 -9.53 18.00
CA GLN A 154 -21.52 -8.13 17.56
C GLN A 154 -20.27 -7.34 17.94
N PRO A 155 -19.77 -6.46 17.04
CA PRO A 155 -18.61 -5.64 17.34
C PRO A 155 -18.94 -4.60 18.41
N THR A 156 -18.10 -4.53 19.44
CA THR A 156 -18.23 -3.53 20.53
C THR A 156 -17.30 -2.35 20.37
N ALA A 157 -16.29 -2.47 19.48
CA ALA A 157 -15.31 -1.44 19.19
C ALA A 157 -14.75 -1.63 17.77
N PRO A 158 -14.32 -0.54 17.09
CA PRO A 158 -13.65 -0.66 15.80
C PRO A 158 -12.31 -1.39 15.95
N LEU A 159 -11.87 -2.06 14.88
CA LEU A 159 -10.54 -2.68 14.82
C LEU A 159 -9.43 -1.64 14.88
N ALA A 160 -9.66 -0.49 14.25
CA ALA A 160 -8.78 0.67 14.25
C ALA A 160 -9.59 1.95 14.08
N ARG A 161 -9.09 3.03 14.68
CA ARG A 161 -9.63 4.38 14.53
C ARG A 161 -8.52 5.35 14.18
N TYR A 162 -8.85 6.33 13.35
CA TYR A 162 -7.94 7.32 12.82
C TYR A 162 -8.46 8.72 13.11
N THR A 163 -7.59 9.62 13.52
CA THR A 163 -7.91 11.04 13.67
C THR A 163 -6.99 11.87 12.79
N TYR A 164 -7.48 13.04 12.39
CA TYR A 164 -6.82 13.90 11.43
C TYR A 164 -6.68 15.33 11.95
N THR A 165 -5.76 16.09 11.37
CA THR A 165 -5.69 17.53 11.50
C THR A 165 -6.86 18.18 10.74
N ALA A 166 -7.08 19.48 10.94
CA ALA A 166 -8.06 20.23 10.14
C ALA A 166 -7.73 20.20 8.64
N GLY A 167 -6.44 20.09 8.27
CA GLY A 167 -5.96 19.94 6.90
C GLY A 167 -6.16 18.53 6.32
N GLY A 168 -6.53 17.54 7.16
CA GLY A 168 -6.76 16.16 6.73
C GLY A 168 -5.50 15.28 6.76
N GLU A 169 -4.41 15.72 7.40
CA GLU A 169 -3.26 14.88 7.67
C GLU A 169 -3.54 13.92 8.83
N LEU A 170 -3.04 12.68 8.76
CA LEU A 170 -3.23 11.67 9.79
C LEU A 170 -2.54 12.09 11.10
N ARG A 171 -3.32 12.31 12.16
CA ARG A 171 -2.83 12.76 13.46
C ARG A 171 -2.53 11.62 14.43
N ALA A 172 -3.44 10.65 14.51
CA ALA A 172 -3.26 9.51 15.41
C ALA A 172 -3.99 8.27 14.91
N VAL A 173 -3.47 7.11 15.33
CA VAL A 173 -4.07 5.79 15.11
C VAL A 173 -4.31 5.15 16.46
N TYR A 174 -5.51 4.60 16.63
CA TYR A 174 -5.94 3.89 17.84
C TYR A 174 -6.26 2.44 17.49
N ASP A 175 -5.91 1.54 18.36
CA ASP A 175 -6.24 0.13 18.24
C ASP A 175 -7.65 -0.21 18.76
N ARG A 176 -8.00 -1.50 18.76
CA ARG A 176 -9.31 -1.99 19.23
C ARG A 176 -9.56 -1.71 20.71
N SER A 177 -8.53 -1.58 21.52
CA SER A 177 -8.65 -1.24 22.96
C SER A 177 -8.92 0.26 23.19
N GLY A 178 -8.83 1.07 22.13
CA GLY A 178 -8.91 2.53 22.20
C GLY A 178 -7.58 3.18 22.59
N MET A 179 -6.48 2.41 22.68
CA MET A 179 -5.17 2.95 22.97
C MET A 179 -4.56 3.56 21.71
N GLN A 180 -3.97 4.74 21.86
CA GLN A 180 -3.21 5.37 20.78
C GLN A 180 -1.92 4.58 20.54
N VAL A 181 -1.81 3.96 19.33
CA VAL A 181 -0.65 3.17 18.94
C VAL A 181 0.34 3.93 18.07
N ARG A 182 -0.10 5.00 17.41
CA ARG A 182 0.76 5.90 16.62
C ARG A 182 0.28 7.33 16.74
N GLY A 183 1.21 8.27 16.70
CA GLY A 183 0.95 9.70 16.61
C GLY A 183 1.87 10.36 15.58
N PHE A 184 1.39 11.45 14.97
CA PHE A 184 2.08 12.20 13.93
C PHE A 184 1.92 13.68 14.16
N THR A 185 2.98 14.45 13.96
CA THR A 185 3.02 15.91 14.05
C THR A 185 3.48 16.48 12.73
N TYR A 186 2.85 17.57 12.30
CA TYR A 186 3.11 18.22 11.02
C TYR A 186 3.62 19.64 11.20
N ASP A 187 4.39 20.10 10.20
CA ASP A 187 4.88 21.46 10.09
C ASP A 187 3.70 22.43 9.95
N ALA A 188 3.74 23.54 10.71
CA ALA A 188 2.69 24.55 10.68
C ALA A 188 2.71 25.40 9.39
N GLU A 189 3.86 25.53 8.74
CA GLU A 189 4.06 26.40 7.58
C GLU A 189 4.00 25.60 6.25
N HIS A 190 4.27 24.29 6.31
CA HIS A 190 4.34 23.42 5.14
C HIS A 190 3.38 22.25 5.28
N ALA A 191 2.17 22.41 4.76
CA ALA A 191 1.13 21.36 4.79
C ALA A 191 1.64 20.00 4.27
N GLY A 192 1.27 18.93 4.98
CA GLY A 192 1.66 17.56 4.64
C GLY A 192 3.10 17.16 5.02
N ARG A 193 3.91 18.10 5.54
CA ARG A 193 5.27 17.82 5.99
C ARG A 193 5.27 17.29 7.43
N MET A 194 5.48 15.99 7.61
CA MET A 194 5.55 15.36 8.94
C MET A 194 6.89 15.70 9.61
N VAL A 195 6.84 16.34 10.77
CA VAL A 195 8.02 16.73 11.55
C VAL A 195 8.31 15.81 12.72
N ALA A 196 7.33 14.99 13.14
CA ALA A 196 7.54 13.99 14.17
C ALA A 196 6.53 12.85 14.09
N HIS A 197 6.93 11.69 14.60
CA HIS A 197 6.02 10.58 14.86
C HIS A 197 6.45 9.79 16.09
N HIS A 198 5.50 9.09 16.69
CA HIS A 198 5.78 8.16 17.79
C HIS A 198 4.93 6.90 17.71
N TYR A 199 5.43 5.84 18.32
CA TYR A 199 4.70 4.60 18.63
C TYR A 199 4.38 4.54 20.13
N ALA A 200 3.30 3.84 20.48
CA ALA A 200 2.92 3.68 21.89
C ALA A 200 4.10 3.18 22.75
N GLY A 201 4.34 3.87 23.87
CA GLY A 201 5.42 3.55 24.79
C GLY A 201 6.85 3.86 24.31
N ARG A 202 6.99 4.54 23.17
CA ARG A 202 8.30 4.98 22.67
C ARG A 202 8.37 6.51 22.57
N PRO A 203 9.55 7.09 22.75
CA PRO A 203 9.74 8.51 22.53
C PRO A 203 9.55 8.88 21.04
N GLU A 204 9.34 10.17 20.81
CA GLU A 204 9.06 10.72 19.50
C GLU A 204 10.33 10.82 18.65
N SER A 205 10.26 10.34 17.41
CA SER A 205 11.28 10.58 16.39
C SER A 205 10.94 11.86 15.63
N CYS A 206 11.92 12.76 15.48
CA CYS A 206 11.74 14.06 14.86
C CYS A 206 12.52 14.19 13.56
N TYR A 207 12.01 15.04 12.66
CA TYR A 207 12.58 15.28 11.34
C TYR A 207 12.78 16.77 11.08
N ARG A 208 13.90 17.10 10.42
CA ARG A 208 14.14 18.43 9.84
C ARG A 208 14.27 18.32 8.34
N TYR A 209 13.94 19.38 7.66
CA TYR A 209 13.88 19.42 6.20
C TYR A 209 14.69 20.59 5.65
N ASP A 210 15.17 20.45 4.41
CA ASP A 210 15.67 21.56 3.62
C ASP A 210 14.52 22.33 2.92
N ASP A 211 14.88 23.42 2.26
CA ASP A 211 13.93 24.27 1.53
C ASP A 211 13.23 23.55 0.36
N THR A 212 13.79 22.42 -0.09
CA THR A 212 13.20 21.59 -1.14
C THR A 212 12.29 20.47 -0.61
N GLY A 213 12.14 20.37 0.74
CA GLY A 213 11.30 19.38 1.38
C GLY A 213 11.94 18.01 1.57
N ARG A 214 13.28 17.89 1.49
CA ARG A 214 14.00 16.65 1.77
C ARG A 214 14.44 16.62 3.23
N VAL A 215 14.39 15.43 3.87
CA VAL A 215 14.82 15.25 5.25
C VAL A 215 16.34 15.47 5.37
N THR A 216 16.76 16.41 6.18
CA THR A 216 18.18 16.68 6.46
C THR A 216 18.66 16.10 7.78
N GLU A 217 17.75 15.90 8.74
CA GLU A 217 18.05 15.32 10.04
C GLU A 217 16.89 14.45 10.53
N GLN A 218 17.22 13.31 11.12
CA GLN A 218 16.30 12.47 11.86
C GLN A 218 16.87 12.23 13.25
N VAL A 219 16.12 12.59 14.28
CA VAL A 219 16.48 12.39 15.69
C VAL A 219 15.64 11.25 16.27
N ASN A 220 16.31 10.23 16.79
CA ASN A 220 15.67 9.04 17.38
C ASN A 220 16.18 8.84 18.81
N PRO A 221 15.45 9.28 19.85
CA PRO A 221 15.93 9.25 21.24
C PRO A 221 16.33 7.87 21.77
N GLU A 222 15.78 6.79 21.21
CA GLU A 222 16.10 5.38 21.55
C GLU A 222 17.00 4.68 20.51
N GLY A 223 17.58 5.43 19.57
CA GLY A 223 18.34 4.87 18.48
C GLY A 223 19.44 5.78 18.01
N LEU A 224 19.85 5.58 16.78
CA LEU A 224 20.82 6.46 16.12
C LEU A 224 20.11 7.63 15.48
N ASP A 225 20.68 8.83 15.66
CA ASP A 225 20.31 9.99 14.86
C ASP A 225 21.03 9.93 13.52
N TYR A 226 20.42 10.54 12.51
CA TYR A 226 20.98 10.58 11.16
C TYR A 226 20.96 12.00 10.60
N ARG A 227 22.00 12.34 9.86
CA ARG A 227 22.08 13.55 9.03
C ARG A 227 22.23 13.14 7.57
N PHE A 228 21.55 13.85 6.70
CA PHE A 228 21.51 13.59 5.26
C PHE A 228 21.99 14.82 4.50
N GLU A 229 23.00 14.64 3.65
CA GLU A 229 23.51 15.67 2.74
C GLU A 229 23.24 15.22 1.30
N TYR A 230 22.54 16.04 0.55
CA TYR A 230 22.12 15.72 -0.81
C TYR A 230 22.98 16.43 -1.84
N GLY A 231 23.65 15.66 -2.69
CA GLY A 231 24.31 16.13 -3.91
C GLY A 231 23.46 15.77 -5.15
N GLU A 232 23.97 16.12 -6.32
CA GLU A 232 23.29 15.86 -7.60
C GLU A 232 23.05 14.35 -7.84
N SER A 233 24.06 13.53 -7.63
CA SER A 233 24.02 12.07 -7.85
C SER A 233 24.43 11.25 -6.62
N ARG A 234 24.43 11.86 -5.43
CA ARG A 234 24.83 11.17 -4.19
C ARG A 234 24.05 11.68 -2.99
N VAL A 235 23.91 10.81 -2.00
CA VAL A 235 23.43 11.16 -0.66
C VAL A 235 24.48 10.69 0.35
N ILE A 236 24.89 11.59 1.24
CA ILE A 236 25.77 11.27 2.36
C ILE A 236 24.89 11.10 3.59
N ILE A 237 25.08 10.01 4.32
CA ILE A 237 24.38 9.71 5.56
C ILE A 237 25.42 9.63 6.67
N THR A 238 25.26 10.44 7.71
CA THR A 238 26.12 10.41 8.88
C THR A 238 25.26 10.12 10.11
N ASP A 239 25.59 9.10 10.87
CA ASP A 239 24.90 8.79 12.11
C ASP A 239 25.49 9.50 13.34
N SER A 240 24.84 9.37 14.50
CA SER A 240 25.26 9.99 15.76
C SER A 240 26.58 9.43 16.32
N LEU A 241 27.09 8.31 15.79
CA LEU A 241 28.42 7.75 16.10
C LEU A 241 29.49 8.24 15.09
N ASN A 242 29.16 9.23 14.25
CA ASN A 242 30.01 9.75 13.18
C ASN A 242 30.40 8.70 12.12
N ARG A 243 29.64 7.63 11.98
CA ARG A 243 29.81 6.70 10.88
C ARG A 243 29.18 7.29 9.64
N ARG A 244 29.93 7.32 8.55
CA ARG A 244 29.54 7.97 7.31
C ARG A 244 29.39 6.96 6.21
N GLU A 245 28.23 6.95 5.56
CA GLU A 245 27.94 6.18 4.36
C GLU A 245 27.66 7.12 3.18
N VAL A 246 28.00 6.71 1.97
CA VAL A 246 27.71 7.47 0.76
C VAL A 246 26.97 6.58 -0.23
N LEU A 247 25.77 7.01 -0.62
CA LEU A 247 24.96 6.38 -1.65
C LEU A 247 25.12 7.16 -2.96
N TYR A 248 25.55 6.48 -4.01
CA TYR A 248 25.61 7.05 -5.36
C TYR A 248 24.40 6.57 -6.15
N THR A 249 23.72 7.49 -6.82
CA THR A 249 22.48 7.21 -7.54
C THR A 249 22.62 7.53 -9.02
N GLU A 250 21.97 6.72 -9.86
CA GLU A 250 21.78 6.96 -11.29
C GLU A 250 20.27 6.95 -11.62
N GLY A 251 19.91 7.58 -12.75
CA GLY A 251 18.52 7.75 -13.19
C GLY A 251 18.00 9.16 -12.91
N GLU A 252 16.79 9.44 -13.36
CA GLU A 252 16.15 10.74 -13.25
C GLU A 252 14.86 10.68 -12.42
N GLY A 253 14.55 11.77 -11.73
CA GLY A 253 13.32 11.93 -10.95
C GLY A 253 13.11 10.83 -9.92
N GLY A 254 11.90 10.30 -9.83
CA GLY A 254 11.52 9.20 -8.93
C GLY A 254 12.09 7.82 -9.30
N LEU A 255 12.81 7.71 -10.41
CA LEU A 255 13.40 6.46 -10.89
C LEU A 255 14.89 6.30 -10.50
N LYS A 256 15.44 7.20 -9.69
CA LYS A 256 16.81 7.10 -9.19
C LYS A 256 17.04 5.79 -8.45
N ARG A 257 18.17 5.12 -8.74
CA ARG A 257 18.57 3.86 -8.11
C ARG A 257 19.98 3.98 -7.54
N VAL A 258 20.21 3.34 -6.39
CA VAL A 258 21.55 3.29 -5.77
C VAL A 258 22.42 2.27 -6.53
N VAL A 259 23.43 2.76 -7.24
CA VAL A 259 24.34 1.93 -8.03
C VAL A 259 25.65 1.62 -7.29
N LYS A 260 26.01 2.44 -6.30
CA LYS A 260 27.20 2.25 -5.47
C LYS A 260 26.91 2.73 -4.06
N LYS A 261 27.38 1.98 -3.07
CA LYS A 261 27.38 2.36 -1.67
C LYS A 261 28.79 2.26 -1.11
N GLU A 262 29.27 3.34 -0.51
CA GLU A 262 30.46 3.34 0.35
C GLU A 262 29.99 3.22 1.79
N HIS A 263 30.41 2.17 2.48
CA HIS A 263 30.09 1.91 3.86
C HIS A 263 30.99 2.66 4.83
N ALA A 264 30.58 2.75 6.09
CA ALA A 264 31.35 3.48 7.11
C ALA A 264 32.75 2.90 7.39
N ASP A 265 32.97 1.64 7.11
CA ASP A 265 34.27 0.96 7.20
C ASP A 265 35.15 1.15 5.96
N GLY A 266 34.69 1.92 4.98
CA GLY A 266 35.37 2.18 3.71
C GLY A 266 35.15 1.10 2.65
N SER A 267 34.43 0.03 2.96
CA SER A 267 34.08 -0.99 1.98
C SER A 267 33.08 -0.46 0.95
N ILE A 268 33.06 -1.06 -0.24
CA ILE A 268 32.23 -0.60 -1.36
C ILE A 268 31.40 -1.76 -1.87
N THR A 269 30.10 -1.53 -2.00
CA THR A 269 29.20 -2.43 -2.72
C THR A 269 28.61 -1.75 -3.96
N ARG A 270 28.27 -2.53 -5.00
CA ARG A 270 27.68 -2.00 -6.24
C ARG A 270 26.45 -2.79 -6.63
N SER A 271 25.50 -2.12 -7.26
CA SER A 271 24.28 -2.70 -7.82
C SER A 271 24.13 -2.28 -9.28
N GLU A 272 23.82 -3.22 -10.14
CA GLU A 272 23.54 -2.99 -11.56
C GLU A 272 22.05 -3.29 -11.82
N TYR A 273 21.41 -2.48 -12.64
CA TYR A 273 20.00 -2.61 -12.97
C TYR A 273 19.81 -2.77 -14.47
N ASP A 274 18.75 -3.43 -14.87
CA ASP A 274 18.33 -3.50 -16.28
C ASP A 274 17.51 -2.25 -16.67
N GLU A 275 17.16 -2.13 -17.94
CA GLU A 275 16.40 -1.00 -18.49
C GLU A 275 15.02 -0.82 -17.82
N ALA A 276 14.44 -1.90 -17.28
CA ALA A 276 13.20 -1.87 -16.50
C ALA A 276 13.42 -1.51 -15.02
N GLY A 277 14.65 -1.20 -14.61
CA GLY A 277 15.01 -0.85 -13.24
C GLY A 277 15.04 -2.05 -12.27
N ARG A 278 15.13 -3.28 -12.77
CA ARG A 278 15.20 -4.50 -11.96
C ARG A 278 16.67 -4.84 -11.69
N LEU A 279 16.97 -5.30 -10.47
CA LEU A 279 18.33 -5.68 -10.08
C LEU A 279 18.89 -6.81 -10.97
N LYS A 280 19.99 -6.54 -11.65
CA LYS A 280 20.65 -7.43 -12.60
C LYS A 280 21.91 -8.06 -12.02
N ALA A 281 22.66 -7.31 -11.21
CA ALA A 281 23.84 -7.82 -10.54
C ALA A 281 24.15 -7.03 -9.26
N GLN A 282 24.88 -7.68 -8.35
CA GLN A 282 25.46 -7.06 -7.17
C GLN A 282 26.92 -7.46 -7.04
N THR A 283 27.76 -6.51 -6.64
CA THR A 283 29.16 -6.75 -6.27
C THR A 283 29.32 -6.41 -4.79
N ASP A 284 29.76 -7.35 -3.99
CA ASP A 284 29.97 -7.19 -2.56
C ASP A 284 31.28 -6.45 -2.24
N ALA A 285 31.53 -6.21 -0.95
CA ALA A 285 32.71 -5.50 -0.47
C ALA A 285 34.05 -6.22 -0.80
N ALA A 286 34.02 -7.52 -1.02
CA ALA A 286 35.18 -8.30 -1.43
C ALA A 286 35.37 -8.32 -2.96
N GLY A 287 34.57 -7.58 -3.71
CA GLY A 287 34.62 -7.55 -5.16
C GLY A 287 33.96 -8.76 -5.84
N ARG A 288 33.28 -9.61 -5.10
CA ARG A 288 32.62 -10.80 -5.62
C ARG A 288 31.28 -10.40 -6.25
N ARG A 289 31.13 -10.69 -7.54
CA ARG A 289 29.95 -10.32 -8.32
C ARG A 289 28.98 -11.50 -8.43
N THR A 290 27.72 -11.28 -8.06
CA THR A 290 26.60 -12.17 -8.27
C THR A 290 25.68 -11.57 -9.34
N GLU A 291 25.29 -12.39 -10.33
CA GLU A 291 24.40 -11.96 -11.42
C GLU A 291 23.04 -12.63 -11.29
N TYR A 292 21.98 -11.86 -11.50
CA TYR A 292 20.58 -12.30 -11.47
C TYR A 292 20.01 -12.30 -12.89
N ARG A 293 19.59 -13.45 -13.39
CA ARG A 293 18.91 -13.55 -14.67
C ARG A 293 17.43 -13.61 -14.45
N LEU A 294 16.72 -12.67 -15.06
CA LEU A 294 15.29 -12.51 -14.93
C LEU A 294 14.61 -12.88 -16.24
N HIS A 295 13.46 -13.51 -16.14
CA HIS A 295 12.59 -13.74 -17.29
C HIS A 295 12.07 -12.40 -17.82
N MET A 296 12.25 -12.10 -19.09
CA MET A 296 11.99 -10.77 -19.66
C MET A 296 10.57 -10.29 -19.44
N ALA A 297 9.57 -11.12 -19.71
CA ALA A 297 8.18 -10.72 -19.61
C ALA A 297 7.64 -10.74 -18.17
N SER A 298 8.08 -11.66 -17.29
CA SER A 298 7.52 -11.83 -15.95
C SER A 298 8.35 -11.23 -14.84
N GLY A 299 9.59 -10.84 -15.11
CA GLY A 299 10.53 -10.36 -14.08
C GLY A 299 10.99 -11.43 -13.07
N LYS A 300 10.60 -12.70 -13.26
CA LYS A 300 10.96 -13.79 -12.35
C LYS A 300 12.44 -14.14 -12.45
N LEU A 301 13.02 -14.46 -11.30
CA LEU A 301 14.40 -14.95 -11.23
C LEU A 301 14.50 -16.35 -11.85
N THR A 302 15.18 -16.45 -12.98
CA THR A 302 15.40 -17.74 -13.66
C THR A 302 16.70 -18.41 -13.25
N SER A 303 17.72 -17.62 -12.96
CA SER A 303 18.97 -18.14 -12.44
C SER A 303 19.79 -17.09 -11.70
N VAL A 304 20.64 -17.56 -10.80
CA VAL A 304 21.68 -16.77 -10.11
C VAL A 304 23.04 -17.34 -10.51
N ILE A 305 23.91 -16.49 -11.04
CA ILE A 305 25.30 -16.83 -11.33
C ILE A 305 26.12 -16.34 -10.14
N LEU A 306 26.74 -17.27 -9.45
CA LEU A 306 27.59 -17.01 -8.29
C LEU A 306 28.94 -16.41 -8.71
N PRO A 307 29.70 -15.81 -7.79
CA PRO A 307 30.99 -15.19 -8.10
C PRO A 307 32.03 -16.13 -8.71
N ASP A 308 31.93 -17.42 -8.45
CA ASP A 308 32.78 -18.47 -9.03
C ASP A 308 32.28 -19.02 -10.37
N GLY A 309 31.22 -18.40 -10.95
CA GLY A 309 30.62 -18.80 -12.23
C GLY A 309 29.61 -19.94 -12.13
N ARG A 310 29.48 -20.57 -10.97
CA ARG A 310 28.47 -21.62 -10.76
C ARG A 310 27.07 -21.02 -10.79
N THR A 311 26.08 -21.80 -11.21
CA THR A 311 24.73 -21.31 -11.46
C THR A 311 23.70 -22.09 -10.65
N VAL A 312 22.83 -21.36 -9.95
CA VAL A 312 21.58 -21.86 -9.37
C VAL A 312 20.44 -21.55 -10.33
N ARG A 313 19.56 -22.53 -10.63
CA ARG A 313 18.41 -22.35 -11.53
C ARG A 313 17.10 -22.56 -10.80
N TYR A 314 16.10 -21.79 -11.17
CA TYR A 314 14.76 -21.80 -10.58
C TYR A 314 13.73 -22.25 -11.62
N GLY A 315 12.87 -23.20 -11.25
CA GLY A 315 11.69 -23.62 -12.02
C GLY A 315 10.41 -23.19 -11.35
N TYR A 316 9.38 -22.97 -12.15
CA TYR A 316 8.08 -22.45 -11.68
C TYR A 316 6.92 -23.22 -12.30
N ASN A 317 5.78 -23.30 -11.58
CA ASN A 317 4.52 -23.80 -12.13
C ASN A 317 3.76 -22.68 -12.89
N SER A 318 2.58 -23.01 -13.41
CA SER A 318 1.68 -22.07 -14.08
C SER A 318 1.19 -20.96 -13.16
N GLN A 319 1.08 -21.24 -11.86
CA GLN A 319 0.72 -20.27 -10.79
C GLN A 319 1.92 -19.46 -10.32
N ARG A 320 3.10 -19.65 -10.95
CA ARG A 320 4.32 -18.87 -10.71
C ARG A 320 4.98 -19.11 -9.36
N GLN A 321 4.68 -20.21 -8.68
CA GLN A 321 5.34 -20.66 -7.47
C GLN A 321 6.62 -21.43 -7.84
N VAL A 322 7.66 -21.32 -7.02
CA VAL A 322 8.94 -22.01 -7.24
C VAL A 322 8.76 -23.51 -7.03
N THR A 323 8.77 -24.30 -8.11
CA THR A 323 8.63 -25.75 -8.07
C THR A 323 9.95 -26.48 -8.00
N SER A 324 11.04 -25.85 -8.41
CA SER A 324 12.35 -26.47 -8.29
C SER A 324 13.47 -25.46 -8.14
N VAL A 325 14.50 -25.88 -7.43
CA VAL A 325 15.80 -25.20 -7.36
C VAL A 325 16.86 -26.22 -7.73
N THR A 326 17.63 -25.94 -8.78
CA THR A 326 18.78 -26.78 -9.18
C THR A 326 20.06 -26.07 -8.76
N TYR A 327 20.82 -26.72 -7.91
CA TYR A 327 22.08 -26.21 -7.38
C TYR A 327 23.26 -26.51 -8.33
N PRO A 328 24.41 -25.82 -8.14
CA PRO A 328 25.58 -25.97 -9.01
C PRO A 328 26.18 -27.39 -9.05
N ASP A 329 26.02 -28.17 -8.00
CA ASP A 329 26.45 -29.55 -7.85
C ASP A 329 25.49 -30.55 -8.54
N GLY A 330 24.43 -30.06 -9.15
CA GLY A 330 23.40 -30.88 -9.80
C GLY A 330 22.28 -31.35 -8.87
N LEU A 331 22.40 -31.13 -7.57
CA LEU A 331 21.30 -31.39 -6.63
C LEU A 331 20.07 -30.57 -7.00
N ARG A 332 18.91 -31.17 -6.87
CA ARG A 332 17.64 -30.54 -7.16
C ARG A 332 16.70 -30.66 -5.95
N SER A 333 16.24 -29.52 -5.46
CA SER A 333 15.10 -29.44 -4.52
C SER A 333 13.83 -29.25 -5.33
N SER A 334 12.80 -30.05 -5.05
CA SER A 334 11.47 -29.91 -5.66
C SER A 334 10.44 -29.56 -4.60
N ARG A 335 9.42 -28.80 -4.99
CA ARG A 335 8.28 -28.43 -4.16
C ARG A 335 7.00 -28.67 -4.94
N GLU A 336 6.05 -29.29 -4.27
CA GLU A 336 4.67 -29.43 -4.73
C GLU A 336 3.80 -28.53 -3.89
N TYR A 337 2.73 -28.01 -4.48
CA TYR A 337 1.80 -27.11 -3.82
C TYR A 337 0.41 -27.71 -3.98
N ASP A 338 -0.36 -27.69 -2.92
CA ASP A 338 -1.76 -28.09 -2.95
C ASP A 338 -2.56 -27.13 -3.85
N GLU A 339 -3.59 -27.67 -4.53
CA GLU A 339 -4.44 -26.92 -5.45
C GLU A 339 -5.38 -25.92 -4.75
#